data_e7696e940a1c68c508261c84eb280032
#
_entry.id   e7696e940a1c68c508261c84eb280032
#
_cell.length_a   1.000
_cell.length_b   1.000
_cell.length_c   1.000
_cell.angle_alpha   90.00
_cell.angle_beta   90.00
_cell.angle_gamma   90.00
#
_symmetry.space_group_name_H-M   'P 1'
#
loop_
_entity.id
_entity.type
_entity.pdbx_description
1 polymer ?
#
loop_
_entity_poly.entity_id
_entity_poly.type
_entity_poly.pdbx_seq_one_letter_code
_entity_poly.pdbx_strand_id
1 'polypeptide(L)'
;AINSSNRFIYQNGNEKIEMKMSNGKNYLTYEKPTEAEFIFTNIKQKDIIIFGTGIRIIENGEGILKTEINVPKNYNESDTLTVKIKIRKKEKLEFNIPLKNVE
;
A
#
# COMPACT_ATOMS: atom_id res chain seq x y z
N ALA A 1 -6.12 -16.72 -14.15
CA ALA A 1 -5.93 -16.11 -13.70
C ALA A 1 -5.08 -15.79 -12.77
N ILE A 2 -4.70 -15.47 -12.64
CA ILE A 2 -4.05 -15.23 -12.07
C ILE A 2 -3.62 -14.40 -11.48
N ASN A 3 -3.58 -13.99 -11.00
CA ASN A 3 -3.38 -13.18 -10.47
C ASN A 3 -2.42 -12.94 -9.68
N SER A 4 -1.64 -12.22 -9.68
CA SER A 4 -0.76 -11.90 -8.83
C SER A 4 -1.33 -11.35 -7.68
N SER A 5 -1.61 -12.13 -6.77
CA SER A 5 -2.39 -11.75 -5.65
C SER A 5 -1.65 -10.87 -4.67
N ASN A 6 -0.35 -10.69 -4.82
CA ASN A 6 0.40 -9.81 -3.93
C ASN A 6 0.57 -8.40 -4.50
N ARG A 7 -0.20 -8.07 -5.53
CA ARG A 7 -0.08 -6.76 -6.17
C ARG A 7 -1.37 -5.99 -6.10
N PHE A 8 -1.23 -4.69 -5.89
CA PHE A 8 -2.35 -3.75 -5.96
C PHE A 8 -1.95 -2.69 -6.97
N ILE A 9 -2.79 -2.46 -7.98
CA ILE A 9 -2.43 -1.62 -9.10
C ILE A 9 -3.55 -0.64 -9.39
N TYR A 10 -3.18 0.63 -9.52
CA TYR A 10 -4.05 1.68 -10.03
C TYR A 10 -3.46 2.15 -11.35
N GLN A 11 -4.27 2.27 -12.37
CA GLN A 11 -3.80 2.75 -13.66
C GLN A 11 -4.84 3.65 -14.29
N ASN A 12 -4.38 4.80 -14.78
CA ASN A 12 -5.23 5.76 -15.44
C ASN A 12 -4.43 6.33 -16.61
N GLY A 13 -4.72 5.84 -17.82
CA GLY A 13 -3.92 6.21 -18.97
C GLY A 13 -2.51 5.68 -18.83
N ASN A 14 -1.51 6.57 -18.91
CA ASN A 14 -0.13 6.16 -18.71
C ASN A 14 0.36 6.46 -17.28
N GLU A 15 -0.53 6.85 -16.38
CA GLU A 15 -0.18 6.98 -14.96
C GLU A 15 -0.48 5.69 -14.23
N LYS A 16 0.44 5.27 -13.37
CA LYS A 16 0.29 4.00 -12.69
C LYS A 16 0.89 4.06 -11.30
N ILE A 17 0.20 3.45 -10.33
CA ILE A 17 0.73 3.23 -9.00
C ILE A 17 0.59 1.74 -8.70
N GLU A 18 1.69 1.13 -8.32
CA GLU A 18 1.70 -0.29 -8.01
C GLU A 18 2.26 -0.48 -6.61
N MET A 19 1.57 -1.28 -5.79
CA MET A 19 2.04 -1.61 -4.45
C MET A 19 2.44 -3.08 -4.42
N LYS A 20 3.65 -3.34 -3.95
CA LYS A 20 4.17 -4.70 -3.79
C LYS A 20 4.53 -4.93 -2.35
N MET A 21 4.10 -6.04 -1.79
CA MET A 21 4.43 -6.41 -0.43
C MET A 21 5.57 -7.42 -0.42
N SER A 22 6.53 -7.22 0.49
CA SER A 22 7.73 -8.03 0.54
C SER A 22 7.45 -9.47 0.98
N ASN A 23 6.32 -9.70 1.64
CA ASN A 23 5.99 -11.06 2.09
C ASN A 23 5.49 -11.95 0.95
N GLY A 24 5.34 -11.40 -0.25
CA GLY A 24 4.86 -12.18 -1.39
C GLY A 24 3.41 -12.59 -1.32
N LYS A 25 2.64 -11.95 -0.44
CA LYS A 25 1.25 -12.32 -0.20
C LYS A 25 0.34 -11.12 -0.48
N ASN A 26 -0.95 -11.37 -0.52
CA ASN A 26 -1.92 -10.31 -0.75
C ASN A 26 -2.63 -9.89 0.54
N TYR A 27 -2.04 -10.21 1.70
CA TYR A 27 -2.61 -9.84 2.98
C TYR A 27 -1.50 -9.48 3.95
N LEU A 28 -1.88 -8.81 5.03
CA LEU A 28 -0.99 -8.45 6.11
C LEU A 28 -1.38 -9.23 7.37
N THR A 29 -0.40 -9.43 8.25
CA THR A 29 -0.64 -10.10 9.53
C THR A 29 -0.54 -9.07 10.63
N TYR A 30 -1.49 -9.12 11.58
CA TYR A 30 -1.47 -8.21 12.72
C TYR A 30 -0.16 -8.30 13.47
N GLU A 31 0.38 -7.14 13.87
CA GLU A 31 1.60 -7.02 14.68
C GLU A 31 2.83 -7.62 14.04
N LYS A 32 2.80 -7.81 12.73
CA LYS A 32 3.96 -8.31 12.00
C LYS A 32 4.36 -7.27 10.97
N PRO A 33 5.49 -6.60 11.14
CA PRO A 33 5.91 -5.59 10.17
C PRO A 33 6.13 -6.20 8.80
N THR A 34 5.61 -5.53 7.78
CA THR A 34 5.75 -5.97 6.40
C THR A 34 6.14 -4.77 5.57
N GLU A 35 7.18 -4.91 4.77
CA GLU A 35 7.58 -3.84 3.88
C GLU A 35 6.72 -3.84 2.63
N ALA A 36 6.34 -2.65 2.19
CA ALA A 36 5.57 -2.48 0.98
C ALA A 36 6.20 -1.36 0.16
N GLU A 37 6.39 -1.63 -1.12
CA GLU A 37 6.93 -0.64 -2.04
C GLU A 37 5.83 -0.11 -2.90
N PHE A 38 5.77 1.22 -3.05
CA PHE A 38 4.86 1.88 -3.96
C PHE A 38 5.68 2.39 -5.14
N ILE A 39 5.35 1.92 -6.32
CA ILE A 39 6.07 2.26 -7.54
C ILE A 39 5.19 3.16 -8.38
N PHE A 40 5.72 4.33 -8.76
CA PHE A 40 4.98 5.34 -9.49
C PHE A 40 5.49 5.46 -10.91
N THR A 41 4.59 5.43 -11.88
CA THR A 41 4.91 5.58 -13.28
C THR A 41 4.19 6.81 -13.82
N ASN A 42 4.93 7.76 -14.37
CA ASN A 42 4.40 9.01 -14.94
C ASN A 42 3.60 9.84 -13.93
N ILE A 43 3.90 9.71 -12.65
CA ILE A 43 3.28 10.50 -11.60
C ILE A 43 4.41 11.10 -10.77
N LYS A 44 4.33 12.38 -10.48
CA LYS A 44 5.31 13.03 -9.64
C LYS A 44 5.09 12.62 -8.19
N GLN A 45 6.12 12.03 -7.61
CA GLN A 45 6.00 11.47 -6.27
C GLN A 45 5.68 12.55 -5.23
N LYS A 46 6.15 13.76 -5.44
CA LYS A 46 5.88 14.87 -4.52
C LYS A 46 4.41 15.25 -4.49
N ASP A 47 3.64 14.82 -5.48
CA ASP A 47 2.22 15.11 -5.54
C ASP A 47 1.37 14.04 -4.87
N ILE A 48 2.01 13.06 -4.23
CA ILE A 48 1.30 11.91 -3.68
C ILE A 48 1.35 11.93 -2.18
N ILE A 49 0.20 11.68 -1.55
CA ILE A 49 0.09 11.50 -0.12
C ILE A 49 -0.48 10.12 0.12
N ILE A 50 0.23 9.32 0.91
CA ILE A 50 -0.19 7.97 1.26
C ILE A 50 -0.43 7.92 2.75
N PHE A 51 -1.57 7.37 3.16
CA PHE A 51 -1.84 7.22 4.59
C PHE A 51 -2.70 5.99 4.85
N GLY A 52 -2.53 5.47 6.03
CA GLY A 52 -3.25 4.31 6.53
C GLY A 52 -2.70 3.95 7.89
N THR A 53 -3.48 3.20 8.66
CA THR A 53 -3.07 2.81 10.00
C THR A 53 -1.81 1.94 9.95
N GLY A 54 -0.81 2.30 10.73
CA GLY A 54 0.39 1.51 10.87
C GLY A 54 1.41 1.66 9.76
N ILE A 55 1.20 2.61 8.84
CA ILE A 55 2.12 2.81 7.72
C ILE A 55 3.18 3.83 8.10
N ARG A 56 4.43 3.47 7.86
CA ARG A 56 5.56 4.33 8.13
C ARG A 56 6.47 4.34 6.91
N ILE A 57 6.94 5.51 6.51
CA ILE A 57 7.84 5.65 5.38
C ILE A 57 9.26 5.33 5.84
N ILE A 58 9.90 4.38 5.16
CA ILE A 58 11.27 3.98 5.46
C ILE A 58 12.24 4.68 4.54
N GLU A 59 11.93 4.71 3.27
CA GLU A 59 12.84 5.26 2.28
C GLU A 59 12.04 5.89 1.16
N ASN A 60 12.50 7.06 0.72
CA ASN A 60 11.82 7.82 -0.32
C ASN A 60 12.79 7.97 -1.49
N GLY A 61 12.72 7.03 -2.42
CA GLY A 61 13.56 7.06 -3.60
C GLY A 61 12.82 7.62 -4.79
N GLU A 62 13.53 7.81 -5.87
CA GLU A 62 12.93 8.36 -7.08
C GLU A 62 12.05 7.31 -7.74
N GLY A 63 10.75 7.60 -7.84
CA GLY A 63 9.80 6.67 -8.45
C GLY A 63 9.40 5.51 -7.55
N ILE A 64 10.00 5.38 -6.37
CA ILE A 64 9.71 4.29 -5.46
C ILE A 64 9.66 4.82 -4.04
N LEU A 65 8.60 4.47 -3.33
CA LEU A 65 8.45 4.81 -1.93
C LEU A 65 8.40 3.51 -1.13
N LYS A 66 9.36 3.34 -0.23
CA LYS A 66 9.37 2.15 0.63
C LYS A 66 8.73 2.47 1.96
N THR A 67 7.84 1.59 2.39
CA THR A 67 7.14 1.76 3.65
C THR A 67 7.21 0.47 4.44
N GLU A 68 6.95 0.61 5.74
CA GLU A 68 6.75 -0.54 6.61
C GLU A 68 5.35 -0.42 7.18
N ILE A 69 4.58 -1.50 7.10
CA ILE A 69 3.21 -1.51 7.58
C ILE A 69 3.13 -2.49 8.75
N ASN A 70 2.71 -1.96 9.90
CA ASN A 70 2.58 -2.77 11.11
C ASN A 70 1.25 -2.41 11.77
N VAL A 71 0.22 -3.23 11.53
CA VAL A 71 -1.12 -2.96 12.03
C VAL A 71 -1.23 -3.55 13.43
N PRO A 72 -1.62 -2.75 14.42
CA PRO A 72 -1.70 -3.26 15.79
C PRO A 72 -2.83 -4.27 15.94
N LYS A 73 -2.65 -5.18 16.87
CA LYS A 73 -3.61 -6.26 17.10
C LYS A 73 -4.97 -5.72 17.53
N ASN A 74 -4.99 -4.57 18.19
CA ASN A 74 -6.25 -3.98 18.65
C ASN A 74 -6.91 -3.09 17.59
N TYR A 75 -6.40 -3.11 16.37
CA TYR A 75 -7.07 -2.45 15.26
C TYR A 75 -8.30 -3.27 14.92
N ASN A 76 -9.48 -2.74 15.19
CA ASN A 76 -10.67 -3.53 15.07
C ASN A 76 -11.77 -2.85 14.27
N GLU A 77 -11.42 -1.94 13.39
CA GLU A 77 -12.42 -1.32 12.53
C GLU A 77 -12.90 -2.28 11.47
N SER A 78 -12.03 -3.19 11.04
CA SER A 78 -12.41 -4.24 10.11
C SER A 78 -11.22 -5.17 9.94
N ASP A 79 -11.41 -6.27 9.21
CA ASP A 79 -10.29 -7.14 8.86
C ASP A 79 -9.65 -6.70 7.56
N THR A 80 -9.73 -5.44 7.24
CA THR A 80 -9.15 -4.88 6.03
C THR A 80 -8.48 -3.57 6.37
N LEU A 81 -7.23 -3.43 5.96
CA LEU A 81 -6.54 -2.16 6.03
C LEU A 81 -6.77 -1.41 4.73
N THR A 82 -7.29 -0.20 4.84
CA THR A 82 -7.48 0.65 3.67
C THR A 82 -6.30 1.60 3.57
N VAL A 83 -5.53 1.47 2.51
CA VAL A 83 -4.44 2.39 2.21
C VAL A 83 -4.99 3.44 1.26
N LYS A 84 -5.00 4.68 1.71
CA LYS A 84 -5.54 5.78 0.93
C LYS A 84 -4.41 6.52 0.26
N ILE A 85 -4.56 6.79 -1.03
CA ILE A 85 -3.57 7.51 -1.80
C ILE A 85 -4.26 8.70 -2.44
N LYS A 86 -3.74 9.89 -2.16
CA LYS A 86 -4.26 11.10 -2.74
C LYS A 86 -3.25 11.67 -3.70
N ILE A 87 -3.68 11.91 -4.93
CA ILE A 87 -2.85 12.52 -5.95
C ILE A 87 -3.30 13.97 -6.09
N ARG A 88 -2.35 14.88 -6.05
CA ARG A 88 -2.65 16.31 -6.12
C ARG A 88 -3.53 16.63 -7.32
N LYS A 89 -4.63 17.35 -7.06
CA LYS A 89 -5.59 17.78 -8.09
C LYS A 89 -6.27 16.63 -8.79
N LYS A 90 -6.26 15.43 -8.22
CA LYS A 90 -6.92 14.26 -8.78
C LYS A 90 -7.70 13.55 -7.72
N GLU A 91 -8.41 12.52 -8.15
CA GLU A 91 -9.22 11.73 -7.24
C GLU A 91 -8.36 10.95 -6.26
N LYS A 92 -8.95 10.64 -5.12
CA LYS A 92 -8.35 9.71 -4.17
C LYS A 92 -8.58 8.29 -4.66
N LEU A 93 -7.62 7.43 -4.38
CA LEU A 93 -7.80 6.01 -4.63
C LEU A 93 -7.46 5.25 -3.35
N GLU A 94 -7.92 4.01 -3.29
CA GLU A 94 -7.75 3.19 -2.11
C GLU A 94 -7.35 1.79 -2.51
N PHE A 95 -6.42 1.23 -1.75
CA PHE A 95 -6.12 -0.20 -1.82
C PHE A 95 -6.60 -0.83 -0.52
N ASN A 96 -7.38 -1.90 -0.64
CA ASN A 96 -7.90 -2.63 0.52
C ASN A 96 -7.10 -3.92 0.68
N ILE A 97 -6.41 -4.03 1.80
CA ILE A 97 -5.53 -5.15 2.06
C ILE A 97 -6.12 -5.99 3.18
N PRO A 98 -6.40 -7.27 2.94
CA PRO A 98 -6.93 -8.13 3.99
C PRO A 98 -5.95 -8.27 5.16
N LEU A 99 -6.49 -8.38 6.36
CA LEU A 99 -5.70 -8.56 7.57
C LEU A 99 -6.00 -9.93 8.14
N LYS A 100 -4.95 -10.62 8.61
CA LYS A 100 -5.10 -11.94 9.19
C LYS A 100 -4.39 -12.00 10.52
N ASN A 101 -4.86 -12.89 11.37
CA ASN A 101 -4.23 -13.10 12.66
C ASN A 101 -2.93 -13.89 12.50
N VAL A 102 -2.04 -13.69 13.47
CA VAL A 102 -0.83 -14.50 13.56
C VAL A 102 -1.25 -15.91 13.93
N GLU A 103 -0.67 -16.88 13.26
CA GLU A 103 -0.93 -18.27 13.58
C GLU A 103 0.04 -18.79 14.61
#